data_778a4da2b2b87c749c739737d590031d
#
_entry.id   778a4da2b2b87c749c739737d590031d
#
_cell.length_a   1.000
_cell.length_b   1.000
_cell.length_c   1.000
_cell.angle_alpha   90.00
_cell.angle_beta   90.00
_cell.angle_gamma   90.00
#
_symmetry.space_group_name_H-M   'P 1'
#
loop_
_entity.id
_entity.type
_entity.pdbx_description
1 polymer ?
#
loop_
_entity_poly.entity_id
_entity_poly.type
_entity_poly.pdbx_seq_one_letter_code
_entity_poly.pdbx_strand_id
1 'polypeptide(L)'
;YFTSLGYNVEESFRFSANNPSVHRARVITEDIVERYKKEEMDEVYIVYTRMERGMKEEVEVEQLLPLKTNQFIKEELVENVKKGKSNGTLEDFEGSDDYFVIYPSPKVVLNDLAYNYVTGFIYGALVEGFATEENARMVAMQAATDNAEAMLKELSIEYNRLRQAAITQEITEVIGGAKALKKKKMKKAKAGK
;
A
#
# COMPACT_ATOMS: atom_id res chain seq x y z
N TYR A 1 3.07 -13.35 -16.76
CA TYR A 1 3.90 -12.31 -17.36
C TYR A 1 5.38 -12.70 -17.31
N PHE A 2 5.97 -12.94 -16.13
CA PHE A 2 7.41 -13.26 -16.01
C PHE A 2 7.77 -14.57 -16.72
N THR A 3 6.93 -15.58 -16.64
CA THR A 3 7.13 -16.84 -17.37
C THR A 3 7.11 -16.64 -18.89
N SER A 4 6.28 -15.72 -19.41
CA SER A 4 6.26 -15.38 -20.83
C SER A 4 7.50 -14.61 -21.30
N LEU A 5 8.25 -14.02 -20.37
CA LEU A 5 9.54 -13.37 -20.62
C LEU A 5 10.73 -14.34 -20.48
N GLY A 6 10.48 -15.62 -20.21
CA GLY A 6 11.52 -16.65 -20.09
C GLY A 6 12.16 -16.78 -18.70
N TYR A 7 11.59 -16.09 -17.70
CA TYR A 7 12.04 -16.26 -16.31
C TYR A 7 11.49 -17.56 -15.70
N ASN A 8 12.30 -18.21 -14.91
CA ASN A 8 11.85 -19.34 -14.09
C ASN A 8 11.09 -18.80 -12.87
N VAL A 9 9.81 -19.10 -12.77
CA VAL A 9 8.93 -18.62 -11.71
C VAL A 9 8.60 -19.77 -10.77
N GLU A 10 8.98 -19.63 -9.51
CA GLU A 10 8.63 -20.57 -8.45
C GLU A 10 7.18 -20.36 -8.01
N GLU A 11 6.35 -21.39 -8.12
CA GLU A 11 4.92 -21.31 -7.78
C GLU A 11 4.61 -21.64 -6.31
N SER A 12 5.57 -22.22 -5.60
CA SER A 12 5.38 -22.68 -4.20
C SER A 12 5.02 -21.57 -3.24
N PHE A 13 5.44 -20.34 -3.52
CA PHE A 13 5.22 -19.17 -2.66
C PHE A 13 4.04 -18.32 -3.08
N ARG A 14 3.24 -18.79 -4.00
CA ARG A 14 2.04 -18.08 -4.50
C ARG A 14 1.12 -17.73 -3.33
N PHE A 15 0.62 -16.50 -3.31
CA PHE A 15 -0.26 -15.94 -2.27
C PHE A 15 0.37 -15.73 -0.88
N SER A 16 1.65 -15.85 -0.71
CA SER A 16 2.32 -15.56 0.58
C SER A 16 2.12 -14.11 1.03
N ALA A 17 2.02 -13.18 0.08
CA ALA A 17 1.81 -11.76 0.36
C ALA A 17 0.40 -11.44 0.90
N ASN A 18 -0.64 -12.21 0.53
CA ASN A 18 -2.03 -11.93 0.90
C ASN A 18 -2.33 -12.12 2.39
N ASN A 19 -1.51 -12.86 3.10
CA ASN A 19 -1.65 -13.09 4.54
C ASN A 19 -0.26 -13.31 5.15
N PRO A 20 0.48 -12.22 5.42
CA PRO A 20 1.83 -12.32 5.95
C PRO A 20 1.83 -12.97 7.34
N SER A 21 2.68 -13.97 7.52
CA SER A 21 2.89 -14.61 8.80
C SER A 21 4.36 -15.02 8.96
N VAL A 22 4.82 -15.04 10.20
CA VAL A 22 6.20 -15.49 10.51
C VAL A 22 6.44 -16.92 10.02
N HIS A 23 5.44 -17.79 10.09
CA HIS A 23 5.54 -19.14 9.60
C HIS A 23 5.81 -19.20 8.08
N ARG A 24 5.08 -18.41 7.30
CA ARG A 24 5.31 -18.31 5.84
C ARG A 24 6.69 -17.75 5.51
N ALA A 25 7.10 -16.68 6.22
CA ALA A 25 8.44 -16.13 6.06
C ALA A 25 9.52 -17.18 6.36
N ARG A 26 9.32 -18.02 7.39
CA ARG A 26 10.24 -19.09 7.73
C ARG A 26 10.35 -20.15 6.63
N VAL A 27 9.22 -20.60 6.09
CA VAL A 27 9.21 -21.57 4.97
C VAL A 27 9.94 -21.02 3.75
N ILE A 28 9.71 -19.75 3.41
CA ILE A 28 10.43 -19.08 2.31
C ILE A 28 11.93 -19.00 2.61
N THR A 29 12.29 -18.65 3.84
CA THR A 29 13.70 -18.58 4.26
C THR A 29 14.38 -19.93 4.15
N GLU A 30 13.73 -20.99 4.60
CA GLU A 30 14.26 -22.36 4.54
C GLU A 30 14.62 -22.75 3.11
N ASP A 31 13.70 -22.54 2.16
CA ASP A 31 13.93 -22.85 0.76
C ASP A 31 15.08 -22.01 0.16
N ILE A 32 15.06 -20.70 0.38
CA ILE A 32 16.10 -19.79 -0.13
C ILE A 32 17.48 -20.15 0.43
N VAL A 33 17.58 -20.35 1.74
CA VAL A 33 18.84 -20.66 2.39
C VAL A 33 19.35 -22.05 1.99
N GLU A 34 18.47 -23.03 1.79
CA GLU A 34 18.84 -24.36 1.29
C GLU A 34 19.42 -24.30 -0.12
N ARG A 35 18.75 -23.60 -1.05
CA ARG A 35 19.23 -23.40 -2.43
C ARG A 35 20.53 -22.62 -2.48
N TYR A 36 20.66 -21.57 -1.65
CA TYR A 36 21.89 -20.82 -1.54
C TYR A 36 23.07 -21.66 -1.04
N LYS A 37 22.85 -22.52 -0.03
CA LYS A 37 23.86 -23.47 0.46
C LYS A 37 24.24 -24.54 -0.55
N LYS A 38 23.34 -24.89 -1.46
CA LYS A 38 23.61 -25.86 -2.57
C LYS A 38 24.29 -25.18 -3.76
N GLU A 39 24.64 -23.89 -3.66
CA GLU A 39 25.24 -23.11 -4.73
C GLU A 39 24.36 -23.05 -6.00
N GLU A 40 23.03 -23.19 -5.84
CA GLU A 40 22.05 -23.01 -6.91
C GLU A 40 21.78 -21.52 -7.19
N MET A 41 22.12 -20.63 -6.23
CA MET A 41 21.95 -19.19 -6.30
C MET A 41 23.19 -18.49 -5.75
N ASP A 42 23.66 -17.48 -6.47
CA ASP A 42 24.81 -16.65 -6.07
C ASP A 42 24.36 -15.42 -5.27
N GLU A 43 23.23 -14.84 -5.66
CA GLU A 43 22.67 -13.64 -5.04
C GLU A 43 21.16 -13.76 -4.92
N VAL A 44 20.63 -13.22 -3.83
CA VAL A 44 19.18 -13.15 -3.57
C VAL A 44 18.80 -11.71 -3.30
N TYR A 45 17.84 -11.23 -4.07
CA TYR A 45 17.27 -9.89 -3.91
C TYR A 45 15.81 -9.99 -3.51
N ILE A 46 15.36 -9.06 -2.68
CA ILE A 46 13.96 -8.89 -2.36
C ILE A 46 13.49 -7.55 -2.92
N VAL A 47 12.33 -7.57 -3.58
CA VAL A 47 11.67 -6.38 -4.11
C VAL A 47 10.33 -6.25 -3.42
N TYR A 48 10.11 -5.14 -2.75
CA TYR A 48 8.87 -4.88 -2.03
C TYR A 48 8.51 -3.40 -2.09
N THR A 49 7.25 -3.10 -1.79
CA THR A 49 6.76 -1.73 -1.74
C THR A 49 6.75 -1.25 -0.31
N ARG A 50 7.39 -0.12 -0.09
CA ARG A 50 7.46 0.56 1.20
C ARG A 50 6.64 1.83 1.18
N MET A 51 6.04 2.17 2.32
CA MET A 51 5.33 3.42 2.49
C MET A 51 6.23 4.45 3.17
N GLU A 52 6.52 5.54 2.46
CA GLU A 52 7.14 6.72 3.04
C GLU A 52 6.14 7.63 3.75
N ARG A 53 6.67 8.57 4.55
CA ARG A 53 5.88 9.61 5.19
C ARG A 53 5.12 10.43 4.13
N GLY A 54 3.79 10.49 4.24
CA GLY A 54 2.94 11.23 3.31
C GLY A 54 2.21 10.40 2.27
N MET A 55 2.06 9.09 2.48
CA MET A 55 1.34 8.15 1.62
C MET A 55 1.96 7.97 0.22
N LYS A 56 3.27 8.20 0.10
CA LYS A 56 4.00 7.85 -1.12
C LYS A 56 4.45 6.40 -1.03
N GLU A 57 4.12 5.66 -2.06
CA GLU A 57 4.60 4.30 -2.26
C GLU A 57 5.92 4.34 -3.00
N GLU A 58 6.92 3.67 -2.47
CA GLU A 58 8.23 3.54 -3.09
C GLU A 58 8.61 2.07 -3.20
N VAL A 59 9.16 1.69 -4.36
CA VAL A 59 9.63 0.32 -4.57
C VAL A 59 11.08 0.24 -4.11
N GLU A 60 11.32 -0.61 -3.13
CA GLU A 60 12.67 -0.90 -2.64
C GLU A 60 13.17 -2.23 -3.17
N VAL A 61 14.46 -2.26 -3.51
CA VAL A 61 15.17 -3.45 -3.95
C VAL A 61 16.37 -3.62 -3.03
N GLU A 62 16.35 -4.67 -2.23
CA GLU A 62 17.44 -4.94 -1.29
C GLU A 62 18.05 -6.31 -1.52
N GLN A 63 19.36 -6.38 -1.37
CA GLN A 63 20.08 -7.65 -1.43
C GLN A 63 19.95 -8.39 -0.10
N LEU A 64 19.35 -9.57 -0.14
CA LEU A 64 19.13 -10.41 1.03
C LEU A 64 20.32 -11.33 1.30
N LEU A 65 20.91 -11.90 0.26
CA LEU A 65 22.09 -12.76 0.32
C LEU A 65 23.06 -12.43 -0.81
N PRO A 66 24.41 -12.50 -0.61
CA PRO A 66 25.06 -12.64 0.69
C PRO A 66 24.83 -11.45 1.62
N LEU A 67 24.85 -11.69 2.93
CA LEU A 67 24.69 -10.63 3.93
C LEU A 67 25.88 -9.67 3.87
N LYS A 68 25.60 -8.39 3.71
CA LYS A 68 26.62 -7.33 3.73
C LYS A 68 26.76 -6.78 5.14
N THR A 69 27.98 -6.68 5.64
CA THR A 69 28.27 -6.14 6.98
C THR A 69 27.73 -4.72 7.16
N ASN A 70 27.70 -3.92 6.10
CA ASN A 70 27.20 -2.54 6.12
C ASN A 70 25.69 -2.42 6.38
N GLN A 71 24.90 -3.50 6.18
CA GLN A 71 23.47 -3.49 6.47
C GLN A 71 23.18 -3.53 7.97
N PHE A 72 24.12 -4.01 8.78
CA PHE A 72 23.97 -4.09 10.23
C PHE A 72 24.37 -2.79 10.97
N ILE A 73 25.14 -1.95 10.30
CA ILE A 73 25.62 -0.70 10.88
C ILE A 73 24.83 0.44 10.22
N LYS A 74 23.80 0.95 10.90
CA LYS A 74 23.12 2.16 10.46
C LYS A 74 24.13 3.29 10.37
N GLU A 75 24.10 4.06 9.30
CA GLU A 75 24.98 5.24 9.10
C GLU A 75 24.94 6.21 10.28
N GLU A 76 23.78 6.32 10.96
CA GLU A 76 23.61 7.09 12.19
C GLU A 76 24.54 6.62 13.34
N LEU A 77 24.79 5.31 13.46
CA LEU A 77 25.70 4.78 14.48
C LEU A 77 27.16 5.15 14.12
N VAL A 78 27.51 5.04 12.84
CA VAL A 78 28.85 5.42 12.35
C VAL A 78 29.08 6.94 12.52
N GLU A 79 28.08 7.78 12.24
CA GLU A 79 28.18 9.22 12.46
C GLU A 79 28.26 9.60 13.93
N ASN A 80 27.53 8.92 14.80
CA ASN A 80 27.55 9.16 16.24
C ASN A 80 28.88 8.72 16.87
N VAL A 81 29.48 7.63 16.39
CA VAL A 81 30.82 7.19 16.77
C VAL A 81 31.87 8.19 16.27
N LYS A 82 31.78 8.67 15.03
CA LYS A 82 32.69 9.70 14.50
C LYS A 82 32.54 11.06 15.18
N LYS A 83 31.37 11.39 15.70
CA LYS A 83 31.11 12.66 16.43
C LYS A 83 31.44 12.59 17.94
N GLY A 84 31.96 11.46 18.42
CA GLY A 84 32.39 11.31 19.84
C GLY A 84 31.26 11.45 20.87
N LYS A 85 30.00 11.25 20.43
CA LYS A 85 28.82 11.37 21.31
C LYS A 85 28.33 10.04 21.89
N SER A 86 28.95 8.94 21.52
CA SER A 86 28.66 7.62 22.06
C SER A 86 29.78 7.19 22.99
N ASN A 87 29.47 6.96 24.26
CA ASN A 87 30.39 6.38 25.24
C ASN A 87 30.56 4.85 25.02
N GLY A 88 30.72 4.41 23.79
CA GLY A 88 30.89 3.02 23.43
C GLY A 88 31.51 2.92 22.03
N THR A 89 32.80 3.19 21.94
CA THR A 89 33.59 2.89 20.74
C THR A 89 33.86 1.39 20.68
N LEU A 90 34.03 0.85 19.48
CA LEU A 90 34.54 -0.53 19.31
C LEU A 90 35.87 -0.74 20.02
N GLU A 91 36.64 0.33 20.25
CA GLU A 91 37.90 0.34 21.04
C GLU A 91 37.66 0.16 22.55
N ASP A 92 36.49 0.56 23.08
CA ASP A 92 36.10 0.27 24.46
C ASP A 92 35.79 -1.22 24.69
N PHE A 93 35.49 -1.97 23.63
CA PHE A 93 35.35 -3.42 23.67
C PHE A 93 36.70 -4.16 23.63
N GLU A 94 37.74 -3.55 23.08
CA GLU A 94 39.10 -4.14 23.09
C GLU A 94 39.80 -4.01 24.46
N GLY A 95 39.27 -3.15 25.35
CA GLY A 95 39.83 -2.89 26.68
C GLY A 95 39.09 -3.53 27.87
N SER A 96 37.92 -4.11 27.64
CA SER A 96 37.19 -4.84 28.69
C SER A 96 37.61 -6.30 28.71
N ASP A 97 38.24 -6.74 29.81
CA ASP A 97 38.54 -8.14 30.11
C ASP A 97 37.25 -9.01 30.29
N ASP A 98 36.09 -8.54 29.83
CA ASP A 98 34.85 -9.28 29.86
C ASP A 98 34.86 -10.31 28.72
N TYR A 99 35.31 -11.53 29.04
CA TYR A 99 35.27 -12.68 28.18
C TYR A 99 33.81 -13.06 27.93
N PHE A 100 33.27 -12.70 26.77
CA PHE A 100 31.99 -13.21 26.34
C PHE A 100 32.12 -14.69 25.96
N VAL A 101 31.55 -15.56 26.78
CA VAL A 101 31.51 -16.97 26.53
C VAL A 101 30.32 -17.27 25.59
N ILE A 102 30.61 -17.51 24.32
CA ILE A 102 29.61 -17.90 23.32
C ILE A 102 29.45 -19.40 23.29
N TYR A 103 28.29 -19.91 23.66
CA TYR A 103 27.98 -21.33 23.65
C TYR A 103 26.90 -21.65 22.58
N PRO A 104 26.99 -22.73 21.79
CA PRO A 104 28.04 -23.76 21.79
C PRO A 104 29.32 -23.32 21.04
N SER A 105 29.22 -22.46 20.03
CA SER A 105 30.36 -21.85 19.33
C SER A 105 29.93 -20.59 18.58
N PRO A 106 30.83 -19.61 18.35
CA PRO A 106 30.52 -18.40 17.61
C PRO A 106 29.93 -18.66 16.22
N LYS A 107 30.42 -19.69 15.53
CA LYS A 107 29.94 -20.03 14.18
C LYS A 107 28.50 -20.50 14.16
N VAL A 108 28.09 -21.32 15.15
CA VAL A 108 26.71 -21.81 15.27
C VAL A 108 25.78 -20.64 15.57
N VAL A 109 26.15 -19.79 16.55
CA VAL A 109 25.34 -18.62 16.93
C VAL A 109 25.19 -17.64 15.76
N LEU A 110 26.25 -17.39 14.99
CA LEU A 110 26.19 -16.52 13.81
C LEU A 110 25.29 -17.11 12.71
N ASN A 111 25.32 -18.43 12.49
CA ASN A 111 24.43 -19.06 11.52
C ASN A 111 22.95 -18.93 11.92
N ASP A 112 22.64 -19.12 13.21
CA ASP A 112 21.27 -19.00 13.71
C ASP A 112 20.80 -17.54 13.68
N LEU A 113 21.68 -16.58 14.00
CA LEU A 113 21.40 -15.16 13.88
C LEU A 113 21.13 -14.77 12.41
N ALA A 114 21.97 -15.19 11.49
CA ALA A 114 21.79 -14.91 10.06
C ALA A 114 20.46 -15.47 9.53
N TYR A 115 20.12 -16.71 9.93
CA TYR A 115 18.84 -17.31 9.57
C TYR A 115 17.64 -16.51 10.12
N ASN A 116 17.68 -16.14 11.39
CA ASN A 116 16.63 -15.36 12.02
C ASN A 116 16.52 -13.94 11.43
N TYR A 117 17.66 -13.33 11.08
CA TYR A 117 17.69 -12.04 10.40
C TYR A 117 16.99 -12.11 9.04
N VAL A 118 17.34 -13.07 8.19
CA VAL A 118 16.73 -13.28 6.88
C VAL A 118 15.21 -13.52 7.02
N THR A 119 14.82 -14.36 7.98
CA THR A 119 13.40 -14.62 8.27
C THR A 119 12.66 -13.35 8.69
N GLY A 120 13.25 -12.57 9.58
CA GLY A 120 12.67 -11.32 10.06
C GLY A 120 12.56 -10.29 8.95
N PHE A 121 13.56 -10.20 8.08
CA PHE A 121 13.56 -9.31 6.93
C PHE A 121 12.47 -9.66 5.91
N ILE A 122 12.37 -10.93 5.53
CA ILE A 122 11.31 -11.43 4.64
C ILE A 122 9.94 -11.16 5.24
N TYR A 123 9.76 -11.44 6.53
CA TYR A 123 8.50 -11.14 7.22
C TYR A 123 8.16 -9.65 7.18
N GLY A 124 9.14 -8.79 7.49
CA GLY A 124 8.99 -7.34 7.42
C GLY A 124 8.55 -6.87 6.03
N ALA A 125 9.22 -7.33 4.98
CA ALA A 125 8.88 -6.99 3.61
C ALA A 125 7.47 -7.47 3.19
N LEU A 126 7.06 -8.66 3.62
CA LEU A 126 5.70 -9.16 3.37
C LEU A 126 4.63 -8.32 4.07
N VAL A 127 4.87 -7.94 5.33
CA VAL A 127 3.94 -7.09 6.10
C VAL A 127 3.88 -5.69 5.52
N GLU A 128 5.02 -5.11 5.17
CA GLU A 128 5.09 -3.77 4.58
C GLU A 128 4.35 -3.71 3.24
N GLY A 129 4.60 -4.68 2.35
CA GLY A 129 3.90 -4.76 1.06
C GLY A 129 2.39 -4.93 1.24
N PHE A 130 1.95 -5.80 2.16
CA PHE A 130 0.53 -5.98 2.48
C PHE A 130 -0.11 -4.70 3.03
N ALA A 131 0.54 -4.05 4.00
CA ALA A 131 0.04 -2.82 4.60
C ALA A 131 -0.05 -1.68 3.59
N THR A 132 0.94 -1.55 2.69
CA THR A 132 0.94 -0.58 1.60
C THR A 132 -0.22 -0.81 0.64
N GLU A 133 -0.47 -2.06 0.22
CA GLU A 133 -1.59 -2.41 -0.65
C GLU A 133 -2.94 -2.08 0.00
N GLU A 134 -3.14 -2.44 1.27
CA GLU A 134 -4.40 -2.15 1.97
C GLU A 134 -4.62 -0.64 2.16
N ASN A 135 -3.56 0.11 2.42
CA ASN A 135 -3.66 1.55 2.51
C ASN A 135 -3.99 2.20 1.15
N ALA A 136 -3.34 1.78 0.07
CA ALA A 136 -3.64 2.24 -1.29
C ALA A 136 -5.11 1.97 -1.66
N ARG A 137 -5.59 0.78 -1.33
CA ARG A 137 -7.00 0.39 -1.51
C ARG A 137 -7.94 1.28 -0.72
N MET A 138 -7.63 1.56 0.54
CA MET A 138 -8.43 2.44 1.41
C MET A 138 -8.51 3.86 0.82
N VAL A 139 -7.39 4.43 0.40
CA VAL A 139 -7.33 5.76 -0.21
C VAL A 139 -8.12 5.81 -1.52
N ALA A 140 -7.99 4.79 -2.37
CA ALA A 140 -8.75 4.71 -3.62
C ALA A 140 -10.26 4.61 -3.38
N MET A 141 -10.69 3.82 -2.39
CA MET A 141 -12.10 3.71 -2.02
C MET A 141 -12.64 5.01 -1.42
N GLN A 142 -11.86 5.71 -0.60
CA GLN A 142 -12.26 7.01 -0.08
C GLN A 142 -12.46 8.02 -1.22
N ALA A 143 -11.51 8.12 -2.14
CA ALA A 143 -11.62 9.00 -3.30
C ALA A 143 -12.83 8.64 -4.19
N ALA A 144 -13.13 7.36 -4.37
CA ALA A 144 -14.31 6.91 -5.09
C ALA A 144 -15.62 7.33 -4.39
N THR A 145 -15.66 7.23 -3.05
CA THR A 145 -16.82 7.67 -2.25
C THR A 145 -17.02 9.17 -2.36
N ASP A 146 -15.96 9.97 -2.21
CA ASP A 146 -16.02 11.43 -2.32
C ASP A 146 -16.50 11.86 -3.72
N ASN A 147 -16.02 11.20 -4.77
CA ASN A 147 -16.46 11.44 -6.14
C ASN A 147 -17.96 11.07 -6.34
N ALA A 148 -18.40 9.96 -5.75
CA ALA A 148 -19.80 9.55 -5.81
C ALA A 148 -20.72 10.55 -5.09
N GLU A 149 -20.33 11.05 -3.93
CA GLU A 149 -21.08 12.08 -3.19
C GLU A 149 -21.18 13.39 -3.99
N ALA A 150 -20.08 13.82 -4.61
CA ALA A 150 -20.08 15.01 -5.48
C ALA A 150 -21.04 14.84 -6.66
N MET A 151 -21.01 13.68 -7.33
CA MET A 151 -21.91 13.36 -8.45
C MET A 151 -23.38 13.29 -8.01
N LEU A 152 -23.67 12.70 -6.85
CA LEU A 152 -25.03 12.68 -6.30
C LEU A 152 -25.56 14.07 -6.02
N LYS A 153 -24.70 14.96 -5.51
CA LYS A 153 -25.07 16.36 -5.27
C LYS A 153 -25.40 17.09 -6.58
N GLU A 154 -24.60 16.91 -7.61
CA GLU A 154 -24.83 17.49 -8.93
C GLU A 154 -26.13 16.97 -9.55
N LEU A 155 -26.34 15.66 -9.54
CA LEU A 155 -27.58 15.04 -10.03
C LEU A 155 -28.82 15.50 -9.26
N SER A 156 -28.71 15.69 -7.95
CA SER A 156 -29.81 16.20 -7.13
C SER A 156 -30.21 17.63 -7.49
N ILE A 157 -29.22 18.49 -7.80
CA ILE A 157 -29.47 19.85 -8.26
C ILE A 157 -30.18 19.82 -9.62
N GLU A 158 -29.69 19.01 -10.56
CA GLU A 158 -30.29 18.91 -11.90
C GLU A 158 -31.70 18.31 -11.85
N TYR A 159 -31.91 17.29 -11.04
CA TYR A 159 -33.26 16.74 -10.80
C TYR A 159 -34.24 17.79 -10.26
N ASN A 160 -33.82 18.57 -9.26
CA ASN A 160 -34.69 19.61 -8.71
C ASN A 160 -34.97 20.71 -9.73
N ARG A 161 -33.99 21.08 -10.57
CA ARG A 161 -34.17 22.02 -11.66
C ARG A 161 -35.20 21.53 -12.69
N LEU A 162 -35.07 20.29 -13.13
CA LEU A 162 -35.99 19.66 -14.08
C LEU A 162 -37.40 19.53 -13.48
N ARG A 163 -37.51 19.12 -12.23
CA ARG A 163 -38.79 19.05 -11.51
C ARG A 163 -39.49 20.42 -11.47
N GLN A 164 -38.75 21.48 -11.10
CA GLN A 164 -39.29 22.84 -11.05
C GLN A 164 -39.73 23.31 -12.46
N ALA A 165 -38.96 23.04 -13.50
CA ALA A 165 -39.32 23.34 -14.86
C ALA A 165 -40.60 22.62 -15.30
N ALA A 166 -40.76 21.34 -15.00
CA ALA A 166 -41.97 20.57 -15.30
C ALA A 166 -43.21 21.14 -14.58
N ILE A 167 -43.09 21.41 -13.29
CA ILE A 167 -44.20 22.05 -12.52
C ILE A 167 -44.59 23.42 -13.12
N THR A 168 -43.60 24.23 -13.47
CA THR A 168 -43.84 25.56 -14.07
C THR A 168 -44.52 25.44 -15.42
N GLN A 169 -44.15 24.46 -16.23
CA GLN A 169 -44.78 24.17 -17.51
C GLN A 169 -46.23 23.73 -17.32
N GLU A 170 -46.54 22.80 -16.43
CA GLU A 170 -47.90 22.38 -16.14
C GLU A 170 -48.79 23.55 -15.67
N ILE A 171 -48.29 24.37 -14.75
CA ILE A 171 -49.03 25.56 -14.29
C ILE A 171 -49.29 26.54 -15.48
N THR A 172 -48.29 26.72 -16.35
CA THR A 172 -48.40 27.63 -17.52
C THR A 172 -49.45 27.10 -18.50
N GLU A 173 -49.49 25.80 -18.74
CA GLU A 173 -50.48 25.14 -19.61
C GLU A 173 -51.90 25.29 -19.04
N VAL A 174 -52.10 25.07 -17.75
CA VAL A 174 -53.40 25.22 -17.08
C VAL A 174 -53.87 26.69 -17.14
N ILE A 175 -53.00 27.63 -16.82
CA ILE A 175 -53.32 29.06 -16.90
C ILE A 175 -53.62 29.51 -18.34
N GLY A 176 -52.81 29.02 -19.29
CA GLY A 176 -53.01 29.27 -20.73
C GLY A 176 -54.36 28.76 -21.23
N GLY A 177 -54.70 27.51 -20.84
CA GLY A 177 -56.01 26.92 -21.14
C GLY A 177 -57.20 27.69 -20.55
N ALA A 178 -57.10 28.09 -19.28
CA ALA A 178 -58.10 28.89 -18.58
C ALA A 178 -58.33 30.27 -19.25
N LYS A 179 -57.24 30.95 -19.62
CA LYS A 179 -57.31 32.24 -20.35
C LYS A 179 -57.95 32.07 -21.75
N ALA A 180 -57.61 31.02 -22.49
CA ALA A 180 -58.19 30.72 -23.80
C ALA A 180 -59.70 30.47 -23.73
N LEU A 181 -60.18 29.69 -22.73
CA LEU A 181 -61.59 29.45 -22.49
C LEU A 181 -62.33 30.73 -22.10
N LYS A 182 -61.76 31.55 -21.26
CA LYS A 182 -62.36 32.86 -20.88
C LYS A 182 -62.50 33.77 -22.11
N LYS A 183 -61.47 33.83 -22.97
CA LYS A 183 -61.49 34.62 -24.19
C LYS A 183 -62.54 34.09 -25.20
N LYS A 184 -62.72 32.76 -25.30
CA LYS A 184 -63.75 32.13 -26.14
C LYS A 184 -65.16 32.41 -25.64
N LYS A 185 -65.41 32.37 -24.34
CA LYS A 185 -66.67 32.79 -23.71
C LYS A 185 -67.02 34.24 -23.96
N MET A 186 -66.09 35.15 -23.80
CA MET A 186 -66.24 36.57 -24.07
C MET A 186 -66.55 36.87 -25.53
N LYS A 187 -65.89 36.17 -26.50
CA LYS A 187 -66.19 36.32 -27.91
C LYS A 187 -67.60 35.81 -28.25
N LYS A 188 -68.06 34.69 -27.70
CA LYS A 188 -69.45 34.18 -27.87
C LYS A 188 -70.49 35.14 -27.28
N ALA A 189 -70.24 35.75 -26.14
CA ALA A 189 -71.15 36.73 -25.53
C ALA A 189 -71.23 38.05 -26.34
N LYS A 190 -70.21 38.42 -27.09
CA LYS A 190 -70.22 39.61 -28.02
C LYS A 190 -70.84 39.32 -29.37
N ALA A 191 -70.88 38.06 -29.84
CA ALA A 191 -71.42 37.71 -31.15
C ALA A 191 -72.94 37.33 -31.07
N GLY A 192 -73.51 37.26 -29.86
CA GLY A 192 -74.95 36.97 -29.62
C GLY A 192 -75.77 38.22 -29.25
N LYS A 193 -75.24 39.39 -29.45
CA LYS A 193 -75.91 40.65 -29.36
C LYS A 193 -75.92 41.35 -30.73
#